data_2ee76a33650160e60e7c0b96f69f4d89
#
_entry.id   2ee76a33650160e60e7c0b96f69f4d89
#
_cell.length_a   1.000
_cell.length_b   1.000
_cell.length_c   1.000
_cell.angle_alpha   90.00
_cell.angle_beta   90.00
_cell.angle_gamma   90.00
#
_symmetry.space_group_name_H-M   'P 1'
#
loop_
_entity.id
_entity.type
_entity.pdbx_description
1 polymer ?
#
loop_
_entity_poly.entity_id
_entity_poly.type
_entity_poly.pdbx_seq_one_letter_code
_entity_poly.pdbx_strand_id
1 'polypeptide(L)'
;ADRKVLPGGDTLIKYDIRFTQPNTAHLEMPTVHSIEHLSAEHMRNHTDRLIDFSPMGCQTGFYALTLGLEPEEFFPILEATLNDILNATAVPAANEVQCGWGANHTLEGAQAAAREFLAARDEWAQVMA
;
A
#
# COMPACT_ATOMS: atom_id res chain seq x y z
N ALA A 1 -13.57 4.97 -0.75
CA ALA A 1 -13.40 3.58 -1.21
C ALA A 1 -14.48 3.21 -2.21
N ASP A 2 -14.13 2.42 -3.20
CA ASP A 2 -15.08 1.90 -4.17
C ASP A 2 -15.54 0.51 -3.75
N ARG A 3 -16.86 0.26 -3.82
CA ARG A 3 -17.45 -1.02 -3.44
C ARG A 3 -18.17 -1.66 -4.62
N LYS A 4 -18.02 -2.98 -4.76
CA LYS A 4 -18.74 -3.76 -5.76
C LYS A 4 -19.22 -5.08 -5.16
N VAL A 5 -20.52 -5.31 -5.19
CA VAL A 5 -21.09 -6.61 -4.79
C VAL A 5 -21.02 -7.57 -5.98
N LEU A 6 -20.42 -8.73 -5.76
CA LEU A 6 -20.31 -9.77 -6.77
C LEU A 6 -21.58 -10.64 -6.83
N PRO A 7 -21.83 -11.36 -7.94
CA PRO A 7 -23.02 -12.20 -8.07
C PRO A 7 -23.21 -13.23 -6.97
N GLY A 8 -22.12 -13.71 -6.36
CA GLY A 8 -22.16 -14.66 -5.26
C GLY A 8 -22.41 -14.05 -3.87
N GLY A 9 -22.55 -12.73 -3.79
CA GLY A 9 -22.79 -12.03 -2.54
C GLY A 9 -21.57 -11.42 -1.85
N ASP A 10 -20.37 -11.78 -2.27
CA ASP A 10 -19.15 -11.18 -1.75
C ASP A 10 -19.01 -9.73 -2.22
N THR A 11 -18.34 -8.90 -1.42
CA THR A 11 -18.09 -7.49 -1.76
C THR A 11 -16.62 -7.25 -1.97
N LEU A 12 -16.28 -6.59 -3.08
CA LEU A 12 -14.95 -6.04 -3.29
C LEU A 12 -14.94 -4.61 -2.80
N ILE A 13 -13.90 -4.24 -2.03
CA ILE A 13 -13.67 -2.86 -1.60
C ILE A 13 -12.26 -2.46 -2.00
N LYS A 14 -12.17 -1.43 -2.85
CA LYS A 14 -10.92 -0.93 -3.37
C LYS A 14 -10.60 0.42 -2.73
N TYR A 15 -9.42 0.53 -2.14
CA TYR A 15 -8.94 1.74 -1.52
C TYR A 15 -7.93 2.47 -2.40
N ASP A 16 -8.10 3.79 -2.50
CA ASP A 16 -7.14 4.70 -3.09
C ASP A 16 -6.24 5.22 -1.95
N ILE A 17 -5.01 4.71 -1.89
CA ILE A 17 -4.06 5.06 -0.84
C ILE A 17 -3.11 6.11 -1.41
N ARG A 18 -3.44 7.38 -1.19
CA ARG A 18 -2.76 8.50 -1.82
C ARG A 18 -1.67 9.07 -0.92
N PHE A 19 -0.41 8.91 -1.31
CA PHE A 19 0.75 9.38 -0.54
C PHE A 19 1.10 10.84 -0.81
N THR A 20 0.85 11.32 -2.03
CA THR A 20 1.20 12.69 -2.42
C THR A 20 0.03 13.36 -3.10
N GLN A 21 0.03 14.71 -3.07
CA GLN A 21 -0.99 15.49 -3.75
C GLN A 21 -0.82 15.39 -5.26
N PRO A 22 -1.84 14.90 -6.00
CA PRO A 22 -1.76 14.80 -7.47
C PRO A 22 -1.38 16.12 -8.13
N ASN A 23 -0.54 16.04 -9.16
CA ASN A 23 -0.05 17.19 -9.94
C ASN A 23 0.81 18.19 -9.16
N THR A 24 1.07 17.95 -7.88
CA THR A 24 1.93 18.79 -7.04
C THR A 24 3.23 18.08 -6.70
N ALA A 25 3.14 16.79 -6.38
CA ALA A 25 4.29 15.97 -6.02
C ALA A 25 4.05 14.53 -6.46
N HIS A 26 5.12 13.77 -6.56
CA HIS A 26 5.06 12.32 -6.81
C HIS A 26 6.21 11.62 -6.07
N LEU A 27 6.05 10.34 -5.82
CA LEU A 27 7.10 9.52 -5.25
C LEU A 27 8.08 9.12 -6.35
N GLU A 28 9.36 8.94 -5.98
CA GLU A 28 10.34 8.40 -6.92
C GLU A 28 10.05 6.91 -7.19
N MET A 29 10.35 6.43 -8.40
CA MET A 29 10.04 5.05 -8.77
C MET A 29 10.66 4.00 -7.84
N PRO A 30 11.92 4.10 -7.40
CA PRO A 30 12.45 3.12 -6.45
C PRO A 30 11.66 3.07 -5.14
N THR A 31 11.15 4.21 -4.67
CA THR A 31 10.29 4.28 -3.48
C THR A 31 8.96 3.57 -3.72
N VAL A 32 8.31 3.86 -4.84
CA VAL A 32 7.05 3.21 -5.23
C VAL A 32 7.22 1.70 -5.29
N HIS A 33 8.27 1.25 -5.97
CA HIS A 33 8.57 -0.17 -6.16
C HIS A 33 8.81 -0.88 -4.82
N SER A 34 9.54 -0.25 -3.92
CA SER A 34 9.83 -0.83 -2.59
C SER A 34 8.59 -0.86 -1.71
N ILE A 35 7.76 0.18 -1.73
CA ILE A 35 6.49 0.17 -0.99
C ILE A 35 5.58 -0.95 -1.50
N GLU A 36 5.53 -1.16 -2.81
CA GLU A 36 4.74 -2.25 -3.38
C GLU A 36 5.18 -3.62 -2.83
N HIS A 37 6.48 -3.92 -2.89
CA HIS A 37 7.01 -5.19 -2.38
C HIS A 37 6.76 -5.36 -0.89
N LEU A 38 7.07 -4.34 -0.10
CA LEU A 38 6.91 -4.38 1.36
C LEU A 38 5.44 -4.53 1.75
N SER A 39 4.55 -3.76 1.13
CA SER A 39 3.13 -3.81 1.45
C SER A 39 2.49 -5.12 1.00
N ALA A 40 2.85 -5.64 -0.17
CA ALA A 40 2.32 -6.89 -0.67
C ALA A 40 2.67 -8.05 0.26
N GLU A 41 3.91 -8.08 0.78
CA GLU A 41 4.31 -9.14 1.70
C GLU A 41 3.74 -8.94 3.10
N HIS A 42 3.94 -7.76 3.69
CA HIS A 42 3.59 -7.53 5.09
C HIS A 42 2.09 -7.45 5.33
N MET A 43 1.32 -6.88 4.42
CA MET A 43 -0.12 -6.78 4.60
C MET A 43 -0.77 -8.16 4.65
N ARG A 44 -0.24 -9.14 3.91
CA ARG A 44 -0.75 -10.51 3.93
C ARG A 44 -0.50 -11.23 5.25
N ASN A 45 0.36 -10.71 6.11
CA ASN A 45 0.54 -11.21 7.48
C ASN A 45 -0.56 -10.72 8.42
N HIS A 46 -1.30 -9.68 8.04
CA HIS A 46 -2.36 -9.07 8.85
C HIS A 46 -3.76 -9.42 8.37
N THR A 47 -3.90 -9.90 7.14
CA THR A 47 -5.18 -10.31 6.58
C THR A 47 -4.98 -11.28 5.42
N ASP A 48 -5.92 -12.21 5.27
CA ASP A 48 -6.00 -13.08 4.08
C ASP A 48 -6.99 -12.52 3.04
N ARG A 49 -7.51 -11.32 3.27
CA ARG A 49 -8.52 -10.68 2.43
C ARG A 49 -7.97 -9.59 1.52
N LEU A 50 -6.66 -9.47 1.39
CA LEU A 50 -6.03 -8.61 0.38
C LEU A 50 -5.95 -9.39 -0.93
N ILE A 51 -6.57 -8.85 -1.98
CA ILE A 51 -6.52 -9.44 -3.32
C ILE A 51 -5.35 -8.89 -4.11
N ASP A 52 -5.15 -7.57 -4.06
CA ASP A 52 -4.08 -6.93 -4.80
C ASP A 52 -3.64 -5.63 -4.13
N PHE A 53 -2.36 -5.32 -4.22
CA PHE A 53 -1.78 -4.05 -3.80
C PHE A 53 -0.87 -3.61 -4.93
N SER A 54 -1.24 -2.53 -5.62
CA SER A 54 -0.55 -2.11 -6.84
C SER A 54 -0.37 -0.60 -6.88
N PRO A 55 0.72 -0.12 -7.52
CA PRO A 55 0.97 1.31 -7.62
C PRO A 55 0.12 1.96 -8.70
N MET A 56 -0.12 3.26 -8.53
CA MET A 56 -0.69 4.10 -9.57
C MET A 56 0.41 4.52 -10.53
N GLY A 57 0.10 4.56 -11.83
CA GLY A 57 1.07 4.97 -12.84
C GLY A 57 1.58 6.40 -12.68
N CYS A 58 0.82 7.26 -12.01
CA CYS A 58 1.21 8.65 -11.74
C CYS A 58 2.16 8.80 -10.54
N GLN A 59 2.50 7.70 -9.87
CA GLN A 59 3.44 7.69 -8.73
C GLN A 59 2.97 8.50 -7.52
N THR A 60 1.66 8.72 -7.38
CA THR A 60 1.12 9.47 -6.23
C THR A 60 0.54 8.58 -5.15
N GLY A 61 0.37 7.30 -5.41
CA GLY A 61 -0.19 6.38 -4.44
C GLY A 61 -0.38 4.97 -4.96
N PHE A 62 -1.22 4.23 -4.27
CA PHE A 62 -1.44 2.80 -4.50
C PHE A 62 -2.91 2.47 -4.43
N TYR A 63 -3.28 1.34 -5.03
CA TYR A 63 -4.59 0.73 -4.84
C TYR A 63 -4.45 -0.53 -3.98
N ALA A 64 -5.34 -0.67 -3.01
CA ALA A 64 -5.50 -1.94 -2.31
C ALA A 64 -6.89 -2.48 -2.63
N LEU A 65 -6.93 -3.64 -3.27
CA LEU A 65 -8.18 -4.33 -3.57
C LEU A 65 -8.40 -5.40 -2.52
N THR A 66 -9.53 -5.31 -1.82
CA THR A 66 -9.82 -6.18 -0.67
C THR A 66 -11.13 -6.93 -0.86
N LEU A 67 -11.24 -8.07 -0.19
CA LEU A 67 -12.48 -8.84 -0.11
C LEU A 67 -13.21 -8.43 1.18
N GLY A 68 -14.10 -7.45 1.05
CA GLY A 68 -15.01 -7.04 2.12
C GLY A 68 -14.36 -6.41 3.35
N LEU A 69 -13.18 -5.80 3.25
CA LEU A 69 -12.59 -5.06 4.37
C LEU A 69 -13.16 -3.65 4.42
N GLU A 70 -14.02 -3.38 5.39
CA GLU A 70 -14.53 -2.03 5.62
C GLU A 70 -13.45 -1.14 6.23
N PRO A 71 -13.58 0.22 6.18
CA PRO A 71 -12.54 1.12 6.68
C PRO A 71 -12.09 0.85 8.11
N GLU A 72 -13.02 0.54 9.01
CA GLU A 72 -12.70 0.25 10.42
C GLU A 72 -11.87 -1.03 10.59
N GLU A 73 -11.90 -1.93 9.60
CA GLU A 73 -11.05 -3.12 9.57
C GLU A 73 -9.76 -2.86 8.80
N PHE A 74 -9.84 -2.13 7.69
CA PHE A 74 -8.70 -1.91 6.80
C PHE A 74 -7.67 -0.95 7.38
N PHE A 75 -8.10 0.14 8.01
CA PHE A 75 -7.16 1.14 8.53
C PHE A 75 -6.19 0.58 9.56
N PRO A 76 -6.60 -0.23 10.54
CA PRO A 76 -5.64 -0.87 11.44
C PRO A 76 -4.66 -1.80 10.71
N ILE A 77 -5.12 -2.49 9.67
CA ILE A 77 -4.26 -3.37 8.84
C ILE A 77 -3.23 -2.54 8.09
N LEU A 78 -3.65 -1.44 7.48
CA LEU A 78 -2.76 -0.54 6.77
C LEU A 78 -1.73 0.07 7.73
N GLU A 79 -2.17 0.51 8.90
CA GLU A 79 -1.28 1.07 9.92
C GLU A 79 -0.23 0.05 10.35
N ALA A 80 -0.63 -1.19 10.62
CA ALA A 80 0.29 -2.27 10.97
C ALA A 80 1.30 -2.55 9.85
N THR A 81 0.83 -2.55 8.60
CA THR A 81 1.68 -2.75 7.43
C THR A 81 2.73 -1.65 7.30
N LEU A 82 2.33 -0.39 7.48
CA LEU A 82 3.26 0.74 7.40
C LEU A 82 4.28 0.71 8.55
N ASN A 83 3.86 0.29 9.74
CA ASN A 83 4.80 0.09 10.85
C ASN A 83 5.79 -1.04 10.57
N ASP A 84 5.37 -2.10 9.88
CA ASP A 84 6.27 -3.17 9.44
C ASP A 84 7.32 -2.61 8.48
N ILE A 85 6.93 -1.71 7.59
CA ILE A 85 7.88 -1.05 6.67
C ILE A 85 8.92 -0.26 7.47
N LEU A 86 8.50 0.47 8.50
CA LEU A 86 9.43 1.23 9.35
C LEU A 86 10.44 0.33 10.07
N ASN A 87 10.04 -0.89 10.40
CA ASN A 87 10.88 -1.85 11.11
C ASN A 87 11.62 -2.82 10.19
N ALA A 88 11.41 -2.73 8.88
CA ALA A 88 12.05 -3.63 7.92
C ALA A 88 13.55 -3.36 7.82
N THR A 89 14.32 -4.40 7.55
CA THR A 89 15.77 -4.32 7.36
C THR A 89 16.17 -4.52 5.91
N ALA A 90 15.23 -4.95 5.05
CA ALA A 90 15.47 -5.15 3.63
C ALA A 90 14.14 -5.12 2.88
N VAL A 91 14.19 -4.86 1.58
CA VAL A 91 13.03 -4.98 0.70
C VAL A 91 12.92 -6.43 0.25
N PRO A 92 11.77 -7.10 0.48
CA PRO A 92 11.60 -8.50 0.11
C PRO A 92 11.59 -8.67 -1.42
N ALA A 93 12.09 -9.81 -1.89
CA ALA A 93 12.10 -10.19 -3.30
C ALA A 93 12.77 -9.17 -4.23
N ALA A 94 13.63 -8.30 -3.72
CA ALA A 94 14.37 -7.29 -4.49
C ALA A 94 15.61 -7.92 -5.13
N ASN A 95 15.40 -8.86 -6.05
CA ASN A 95 16.46 -9.60 -6.72
C ASN A 95 16.04 -9.94 -8.16
N GLU A 96 16.98 -10.42 -8.96
CA GLU A 96 16.77 -10.69 -10.38
C GLU A 96 15.86 -11.90 -10.68
N VAL A 97 15.65 -12.76 -9.70
CA VAL A 97 14.83 -13.97 -9.87
C VAL A 97 13.34 -13.68 -9.63
N GLN A 98 13.04 -12.92 -8.57
CA GLN A 98 11.66 -12.68 -8.12
C GLN A 98 11.09 -11.35 -8.59
N CYS A 99 11.93 -10.46 -9.10
CA CYS A 99 11.55 -9.10 -9.49
C CYS A 99 12.06 -8.78 -10.88
N GLY A 100 11.25 -8.10 -11.69
CA GLY A 100 11.63 -7.69 -13.04
C GLY A 100 12.75 -6.66 -13.10
N TRP A 101 12.96 -5.93 -11.99
CA TRP A 101 14.01 -4.92 -11.87
C TRP A 101 14.51 -4.87 -10.43
N GLY A 102 15.31 -5.85 -10.05
CA GLY A 102 15.75 -6.05 -8.67
C GLY A 102 16.60 -4.92 -8.09
N ALA A 103 17.25 -4.11 -8.94
CA ALA A 103 18.08 -2.98 -8.49
C ALA A 103 17.27 -1.69 -8.26
N ASN A 104 15.99 -1.65 -8.66
CA ASN A 104 15.16 -0.44 -8.60
C ASN A 104 14.42 -0.33 -7.26
N HIS A 105 15.17 -0.31 -6.14
CA HIS A 105 14.58 -0.29 -4.80
C HIS A 105 15.30 0.69 -3.88
N THR A 106 14.56 1.21 -2.90
CA THR A 106 15.10 1.99 -1.78
C THR A 106 14.27 1.73 -0.52
N LEU A 107 14.85 1.07 0.46
CA LEU A 107 14.20 0.86 1.75
C LEU A 107 14.05 2.20 2.49
N GLU A 108 15.06 3.05 2.46
CA GLU A 108 15.02 4.36 3.11
C GLU A 108 13.91 5.24 2.57
N GLY A 109 13.72 5.25 1.24
CA GLY A 109 12.64 6.00 0.60
C GLY A 109 11.26 5.47 1.00
N ALA A 110 11.11 4.15 1.05
CA ALA A 110 9.86 3.52 1.48
C ALA A 110 9.54 3.86 2.94
N GLN A 111 10.55 3.81 3.81
CA GLN A 111 10.38 4.13 5.22
C GLN A 111 10.02 5.59 5.45
N ALA A 112 10.65 6.51 4.71
CA ALA A 112 10.33 7.93 4.80
C ALA A 112 8.87 8.20 4.38
N ALA A 113 8.44 7.61 3.28
CA ALA A 113 7.07 7.75 2.80
C ALA A 113 6.06 7.14 3.77
N ALA A 114 6.36 5.96 4.33
CA ALA A 114 5.50 5.31 5.31
C ALA A 114 5.35 6.15 6.58
N ARG A 115 6.44 6.75 7.05
CA ARG A 115 6.43 7.60 8.24
C ARG A 115 5.53 8.82 8.01
N GLU A 116 5.65 9.45 6.85
CA GLU A 116 4.84 10.61 6.51
C GLU A 116 3.36 10.26 6.40
N PHE A 117 3.05 9.12 5.78
CA PHE A 117 1.66 8.67 5.66
C PHE A 117 1.05 8.31 7.02
N LEU A 118 1.81 7.67 7.90
CA LEU A 118 1.38 7.38 9.27
C LEU A 118 1.12 8.65 10.08
N ALA A 119 1.89 9.71 9.83
CA ALA A 119 1.70 10.98 10.53
C ALA A 119 0.31 11.60 10.21
N ALA A 120 -0.30 11.24 9.09
CA ALA A 120 -1.62 11.71 8.68
C ALA A 120 -2.74 10.73 9.07
N ARG A 121 -2.50 9.81 10.02
CA ARG A 121 -3.45 8.74 10.41
C ARG A 121 -4.85 9.25 10.69
N ASP A 122 -4.97 10.40 11.36
CA ASP A 122 -6.26 10.97 11.75
C ASP A 122 -7.06 11.48 10.55
N GLU A 123 -6.43 11.65 9.39
CA GLU A 123 -7.08 12.14 8.18
C GLU A 123 -7.49 11.03 7.22
N TRP A 124 -7.12 9.77 7.49
CA TRP A 124 -7.39 8.66 6.58
C TRP A 124 -8.88 8.46 6.30
N ALA A 125 -9.72 8.62 7.31
CA ALA A 125 -11.17 8.46 7.14
C ALA A 125 -11.76 9.48 6.17
N GLN A 126 -11.18 10.66 6.09
CA GLN A 126 -11.65 11.73 5.21
C GLN A 126 -11.31 11.48 3.74
N VAL A 127 -10.20 10.79 3.47
CA VAL A 127 -9.68 10.63 2.11
C VAL A 127 -9.87 9.22 1.56
N MET A 128 -10.04 8.21 2.40
CA MET A 128 -10.08 6.80 1.96
C MET A 128 -11.38 6.07 2.26
N ALA A 129 -12.17 6.52 3.21
CA ALA A 129 -13.37 5.79 3.63
C ALA A 129 -14.51 5.79 2.60
#